data_87db5c4e5512240e603eb9cb66fa4191
#
_entry.id   87db5c4e5512240e603eb9cb66fa4191
#
_cell.length_a   1.000
_cell.length_b   1.000
_cell.length_c   1.000
_cell.angle_alpha   90.00
_cell.angle_beta   90.00
_cell.angle_gamma   90.00
#
_symmetry.space_group_name_H-M   'P 1'
#
loop_
_entity.id
_entity.type
_entity.pdbx_description
1 polymer ?
#
loop_
_entity_poly.entity_id
_entity_poly.type
_entity_poly.pdbx_seq_one_letter_code
_entity_poly.pdbx_strand_id
1 'polypeptide(L)'
;MTRTRSETSIVMNEPTAEKTPRLQIDDPLGRRVVVIDKPVFRIGRKSESDLRSAGTDVSREHAEIVREENGRFVLKDRGSRYGTFVNDEQVTERPLRHKDKIRLGRSGGAEMVFLADDLADSRASHVSGVVDFRPLTALLNRLRGLGSSRVLEEVLVLVMDSAIDATGAERGFIMLANAKGELEFKIARARGKVTLSGRSFATSQKIPQEVFATGLERIVADLRDSDFAGQHLGTVALGIRHVLCTPLRVVRYLEQSSAEAEQRPIGVLYLDSREKGQLMSSVARSALGEVAGEAASAIESARLYREATEKARLERELLLAAEIQRALLPDALQSGAHFDVAASSIPCRSIGGDFFDYFNLTDGQFGFTLGDVAGKGPPAALLTAMIQGAFAAQVASTDSPAALMAHINRTLIRRAIQSRFVTVMYGMLAPDGRLTYSNAGHNPPILIGRDGVRRLETGGLILGLFPHATYEEETLQLEDGDTLVAFSDGVTEALNLAGDEFGEERLLPCVEEHRGRTPDVLLDR
;
A
#
# COMPACT_ATOMS: atom_id res chain seq x y z
N MET A 1 -28.43 17.29 -53.22
CA MET A 1 -28.14 15.83 -53.32
C MET A 1 -27.38 15.39 -52.08
N THR A 2 -28.16 14.93 -51.16
CA THR A 2 -27.76 14.54 -49.78
C THR A 2 -27.38 13.07 -49.77
N ARG A 3 -26.19 12.72 -49.29
CA ARG A 3 -25.82 11.35 -48.99
C ARG A 3 -25.68 11.17 -47.48
N THR A 4 -26.67 10.56 -46.90
CA THR A 4 -26.69 10.00 -45.56
C THR A 4 -25.71 8.84 -45.46
N ARG A 5 -24.76 8.86 -44.53
CA ARG A 5 -23.98 7.71 -44.09
C ARG A 5 -24.67 7.09 -42.88
N SER A 6 -25.08 5.85 -43.01
CA SER A 6 -25.55 5.00 -41.94
C SER A 6 -24.36 4.54 -41.09
N GLU A 7 -24.36 4.92 -39.82
CA GLU A 7 -23.45 4.34 -38.80
C GLU A 7 -24.03 3.00 -38.33
N THR A 8 -23.33 1.94 -38.63
CA THR A 8 -23.60 0.60 -38.10
C THR A 8 -22.91 0.48 -36.74
N SER A 9 -23.67 0.60 -35.66
CA SER A 9 -23.20 0.32 -34.31
C SER A 9 -22.97 -1.18 -34.16
N ILE A 10 -21.71 -1.57 -34.03
CA ILE A 10 -21.32 -2.91 -33.60
C ILE A 10 -21.48 -2.94 -32.09
N VAL A 11 -22.54 -3.59 -31.62
CA VAL A 11 -22.68 -3.96 -30.19
C VAL A 11 -21.69 -5.08 -29.92
N MET A 12 -20.58 -4.74 -29.30
CA MET A 12 -19.68 -5.72 -28.69
C MET A 12 -20.37 -6.27 -27.45
N ASN A 13 -20.84 -7.51 -27.52
CA ASN A 13 -21.23 -8.29 -26.35
C ASN A 13 -19.96 -8.46 -25.47
N GLU A 14 -19.94 -7.80 -24.32
CA GLU A 14 -18.99 -8.14 -23.26
C GLU A 14 -19.29 -9.59 -22.82
N PRO A 15 -18.24 -10.43 -22.64
CA PRO A 15 -18.45 -11.78 -22.11
C PRO A 15 -19.01 -11.64 -20.68
N THR A 16 -20.20 -12.15 -20.45
CA THR A 16 -20.78 -12.37 -19.13
C THR A 16 -19.78 -13.17 -18.31
N ALA A 17 -19.16 -12.54 -17.31
CA ALA A 17 -18.27 -13.20 -16.37
C ALA A 17 -19.05 -14.36 -15.72
N GLU A 18 -18.74 -15.61 -16.06
CA GLU A 18 -19.25 -16.79 -15.39
C GLU A 18 -18.89 -16.69 -13.91
N LYS A 19 -19.89 -16.51 -13.06
CA LYS A 19 -19.70 -16.45 -11.62
C LYS A 19 -19.30 -17.82 -11.11
N THR A 20 -18.07 -17.93 -10.62
CA THR A 20 -17.45 -19.19 -10.18
C THR A 20 -17.95 -19.57 -8.78
N PRO A 21 -18.43 -20.80 -8.54
CA PRO A 21 -18.91 -21.24 -7.23
C PRO A 21 -17.78 -21.35 -6.20
N ARG A 22 -18.13 -21.28 -4.91
CA ARG A 22 -17.19 -21.15 -3.80
C ARG A 22 -17.57 -22.06 -2.64
N LEU A 23 -16.57 -22.49 -1.87
CA LEU A 23 -16.73 -23.14 -0.58
C LEU A 23 -16.27 -22.20 0.53
N GLN A 24 -17.15 -21.90 1.47
CA GLN A 24 -16.77 -21.27 2.72
C GLN A 24 -16.51 -22.38 3.74
N ILE A 25 -15.31 -22.39 4.34
CA ILE A 25 -14.81 -23.47 5.19
C ILE A 25 -14.59 -22.92 6.58
N ASP A 26 -14.95 -23.73 7.58
CA ASP A 26 -14.61 -23.52 8.98
C ASP A 26 -13.93 -24.79 9.50
N ASP A 27 -12.61 -24.75 9.73
CA ASP A 27 -11.82 -25.88 10.22
C ASP A 27 -10.75 -25.37 11.20
N PRO A 28 -9.93 -26.26 11.81
CA PRO A 28 -8.86 -25.83 12.74
C PRO A 28 -7.85 -24.84 12.17
N LEU A 29 -7.79 -24.68 10.84
CA LEU A 29 -6.97 -23.67 10.16
C LEU A 29 -7.68 -22.30 10.05
N GLY A 30 -8.93 -22.18 10.53
CA GLY A 30 -9.73 -20.98 10.51
C GLY A 30 -10.76 -20.91 9.37
N ARG A 31 -11.50 -19.80 9.32
CA ARG A 31 -12.54 -19.55 8.31
C ARG A 31 -11.94 -19.00 7.03
N ARG A 32 -12.21 -19.67 5.88
CA ARG A 32 -11.69 -19.31 4.56
C ARG A 32 -12.69 -19.60 3.45
N VAL A 33 -12.53 -18.92 2.30
CA VAL A 33 -13.34 -19.17 1.11
C VAL A 33 -12.43 -19.62 -0.03
N VAL A 34 -12.77 -20.75 -0.65
CA VAL A 34 -12.01 -21.32 -1.78
C VAL A 34 -12.91 -21.37 -3.00
N VAL A 35 -12.39 -20.92 -4.14
CA VAL A 35 -13.10 -20.94 -5.43
C VAL A 35 -13.01 -22.34 -6.01
N ILE A 36 -14.13 -22.84 -6.56
CA ILE A 36 -14.16 -24.10 -7.31
C ILE A 36 -13.93 -23.78 -8.79
N ASP A 37 -12.66 -23.75 -9.19
CA ASP A 37 -12.20 -23.35 -10.53
C ASP A 37 -11.95 -24.54 -11.48
N LYS A 38 -12.05 -25.78 -10.94
CA LYS A 38 -11.76 -27.01 -11.69
C LYS A 38 -13.03 -27.84 -11.94
N PRO A 39 -13.11 -28.58 -13.05
CA PRO A 39 -14.21 -29.49 -13.32
C PRO A 39 -14.38 -30.58 -12.26
N VAL A 40 -13.25 -31.00 -11.62
CA VAL A 40 -13.21 -31.91 -10.49
C VAL A 40 -12.38 -31.27 -9.41
N PHE A 41 -13.01 -30.93 -8.29
CA PHE A 41 -12.39 -30.26 -7.15
C PHE A 41 -12.27 -31.23 -5.98
N ARG A 42 -11.05 -31.63 -5.62
CA ARG A 42 -10.77 -32.67 -4.65
C ARG A 42 -10.56 -32.11 -3.25
N ILE A 43 -11.16 -32.79 -2.26
CA ILE A 43 -11.14 -32.38 -0.85
C ILE A 43 -10.55 -33.53 -0.01
N GLY A 44 -9.56 -33.22 0.83
CA GLY A 44 -8.95 -34.23 1.69
C GLY A 44 -7.78 -33.71 2.50
N ARG A 45 -7.12 -34.62 3.24
CA ARG A 45 -5.95 -34.28 4.07
C ARG A 45 -4.63 -34.35 3.30
N LYS A 46 -4.62 -34.88 2.09
CA LYS A 46 -3.45 -35.03 1.23
C LYS A 46 -2.98 -33.66 0.73
N SER A 47 -1.66 -33.47 0.57
CA SER A 47 -1.07 -32.21 0.09
C SER A 47 -1.49 -31.83 -1.33
N GLU A 48 -1.81 -32.83 -2.15
CA GLU A 48 -2.23 -32.65 -3.53
C GLU A 48 -3.75 -32.44 -3.69
N SER A 49 -4.52 -32.35 -2.59
CA SER A 49 -5.94 -32.00 -2.64
C SER A 49 -6.13 -30.51 -2.98
N ASP A 50 -7.10 -30.18 -3.83
CA ASP A 50 -7.42 -28.80 -4.17
C ASP A 50 -7.89 -28.01 -2.94
N LEU A 51 -8.54 -28.69 -2.01
CA LEU A 51 -8.83 -28.23 -0.66
C LEU A 51 -8.23 -29.18 0.36
N ARG A 52 -7.17 -28.75 1.01
CA ARG A 52 -6.58 -29.46 2.15
C ARG A 52 -7.30 -29.08 3.45
N SER A 53 -7.80 -30.08 4.19
CA SER A 53 -8.33 -29.90 5.54
C SER A 53 -7.45 -30.60 6.57
N ALA A 54 -7.21 -29.93 7.71
CA ALA A 54 -6.42 -30.44 8.82
C ALA A 54 -7.24 -31.27 9.83
N GLY A 55 -8.53 -31.44 9.62
CA GLY A 55 -9.40 -32.22 10.52
C GLY A 55 -8.93 -33.66 10.69
N THR A 56 -8.90 -34.15 11.93
CA THR A 56 -8.44 -35.52 12.27
C THR A 56 -9.32 -36.61 11.66
N ASP A 57 -10.60 -36.28 11.44
CA ASP A 57 -11.61 -37.19 10.87
C ASP A 57 -11.67 -37.11 9.33
N VAL A 58 -10.85 -36.24 8.70
CA VAL A 58 -10.80 -36.12 7.25
C VAL A 58 -9.84 -37.13 6.64
N SER A 59 -10.32 -37.95 5.70
CA SER A 59 -9.51 -38.93 4.98
C SER A 59 -8.50 -38.26 4.04
N ARG A 60 -7.46 -38.99 3.61
CA ARG A 60 -6.44 -38.45 2.65
C ARG A 60 -7.09 -37.95 1.37
N GLU A 61 -7.99 -38.74 0.80
CA GLU A 61 -8.92 -38.40 -0.29
C GLU A 61 -10.32 -38.61 0.28
N HIS A 62 -11.03 -37.52 0.63
CA HIS A 62 -12.28 -37.63 1.39
C HIS A 62 -13.49 -37.51 0.48
N ALA A 63 -13.56 -36.42 -0.26
CA ALA A 63 -14.65 -36.13 -1.18
C ALA A 63 -14.16 -35.36 -2.40
N GLU A 64 -15.01 -35.27 -3.43
CA GLU A 64 -14.78 -34.41 -4.58
C GLU A 64 -16.07 -33.70 -4.99
N ILE A 65 -15.95 -32.50 -5.52
CA ILE A 65 -17.06 -31.79 -6.15
C ILE A 65 -16.82 -31.82 -7.65
N VAL A 66 -17.78 -32.36 -8.39
CA VAL A 66 -17.72 -32.52 -9.84
C VAL A 66 -18.70 -31.57 -10.48
N ARG A 67 -18.24 -30.80 -11.48
CA ARG A 67 -19.12 -29.99 -12.34
C ARG A 67 -19.62 -30.86 -13.50
N GLU A 68 -20.92 -31.09 -13.54
CA GLU A 68 -21.58 -31.81 -14.64
C GLU A 68 -21.70 -30.92 -15.91
N GLU A 69 -21.92 -31.55 -17.07
CA GLU A 69 -22.10 -30.85 -18.36
C GLU A 69 -23.30 -29.86 -18.35
N ASN A 70 -24.31 -30.11 -17.49
CA ASN A 70 -25.47 -29.24 -17.30
C ASN A 70 -25.20 -28.04 -16.40
N GLY A 71 -23.92 -27.85 -15.92
CA GLY A 71 -23.48 -26.77 -15.06
C GLY A 71 -23.77 -26.98 -13.57
N ARG A 72 -24.34 -28.13 -13.15
CA ARG A 72 -24.61 -28.46 -11.75
C ARG A 72 -23.34 -28.97 -11.08
N PHE A 73 -23.26 -28.78 -9.76
CA PHE A 73 -22.19 -29.28 -8.93
C PHE A 73 -22.70 -30.46 -8.08
N VAL A 74 -21.96 -31.56 -8.11
CA VAL A 74 -22.30 -32.79 -7.39
C VAL A 74 -21.14 -33.12 -6.45
N LEU A 75 -21.45 -33.25 -5.16
CA LEU A 75 -20.54 -33.74 -4.15
C LEU A 75 -20.56 -35.28 -4.14
N LYS A 76 -19.35 -35.88 -4.19
CA LYS A 76 -19.17 -37.33 -4.14
C LYS A 76 -18.21 -37.71 -3.02
N ASP A 77 -18.60 -38.64 -2.15
CA ASP A 77 -17.72 -39.23 -1.16
C ASP A 77 -16.77 -40.22 -1.84
N ARG A 78 -15.48 -40.18 -1.49
CA ARG A 78 -14.42 -41.01 -2.08
C ARG A 78 -14.08 -42.24 -1.20
N GLY A 79 -15.08 -42.80 -0.54
CA GLY A 79 -14.91 -43.89 0.39
C GLY A 79 -14.26 -43.42 1.70
N SER A 80 -14.68 -42.29 2.21
CA SER A 80 -14.13 -41.72 3.43
C SER A 80 -14.40 -42.59 4.67
N ARG A 81 -13.47 -42.55 5.64
CA ARG A 81 -13.57 -43.40 6.84
C ARG A 81 -14.74 -43.07 7.75
N TYR A 82 -15.09 -41.77 7.83
CA TYR A 82 -16.11 -41.25 8.75
C TYR A 82 -17.29 -40.60 8.05
N GLY A 83 -17.37 -40.70 6.73
CA GLY A 83 -18.50 -40.25 5.89
C GLY A 83 -18.48 -38.75 5.57
N THR A 84 -19.18 -38.41 4.51
CA THR A 84 -19.47 -37.04 4.07
C THR A 84 -20.95 -36.75 4.33
N PHE A 85 -21.28 -35.58 4.86
CA PHE A 85 -22.63 -35.19 5.24
C PHE A 85 -22.99 -33.87 4.54
N VAL A 86 -24.23 -33.80 4.06
CA VAL A 86 -24.83 -32.57 3.52
C VAL A 86 -26.09 -32.27 4.28
N ASN A 87 -26.17 -31.11 4.94
CA ASN A 87 -27.28 -30.70 5.80
C ASN A 87 -27.63 -31.80 6.84
N ASP A 88 -26.59 -32.36 7.49
CA ASP A 88 -26.60 -33.44 8.50
C ASP A 88 -27.05 -34.83 8.00
N GLU A 89 -27.35 -35.02 6.71
CA GLU A 89 -27.58 -36.33 6.11
C GLU A 89 -26.27 -36.88 5.52
N GLN A 90 -25.95 -38.14 5.84
CA GLN A 90 -24.82 -38.83 5.24
C GLN A 90 -25.08 -39.16 3.78
N VAL A 91 -24.13 -38.79 2.90
CA VAL A 91 -24.31 -38.92 1.45
C VAL A 91 -23.09 -39.64 0.83
N THR A 92 -23.33 -40.42 -0.21
CA THR A 92 -22.30 -40.94 -1.11
C THR A 92 -22.17 -40.08 -2.35
N GLU A 93 -23.28 -39.53 -2.84
CA GLU A 93 -23.36 -38.61 -3.95
C GLU A 93 -24.60 -37.72 -3.79
N ARG A 94 -24.44 -36.38 -3.97
CA ARG A 94 -25.54 -35.43 -3.85
C ARG A 94 -25.31 -34.17 -4.68
N PRO A 95 -26.28 -33.74 -5.49
CA PRO A 95 -26.23 -32.41 -6.11
C PRO A 95 -26.26 -31.31 -5.05
N LEU A 96 -25.32 -30.38 -5.16
CA LEU A 96 -25.19 -29.25 -4.22
C LEU A 96 -26.08 -28.09 -4.65
N ARG A 97 -26.71 -27.47 -3.66
CA ARG A 97 -27.47 -26.22 -3.80
C ARG A 97 -26.78 -25.09 -3.05
N HIS A 98 -27.08 -23.87 -3.42
CA HIS A 98 -26.61 -22.69 -2.70
C HIS A 98 -26.92 -22.77 -1.21
N LYS A 99 -25.93 -22.54 -0.35
CA LYS A 99 -25.98 -22.65 1.13
C LYS A 99 -26.09 -24.07 1.69
N ASP A 100 -25.88 -25.12 0.91
CA ASP A 100 -25.75 -26.46 1.48
C ASP A 100 -24.52 -26.51 2.42
N LYS A 101 -24.75 -27.02 3.64
CA LYS A 101 -23.71 -27.24 4.64
C LYS A 101 -23.12 -28.63 4.43
N ILE A 102 -21.83 -28.68 4.17
CA ILE A 102 -21.06 -29.89 3.95
C ILE A 102 -20.19 -30.14 5.18
N ARG A 103 -20.28 -31.31 5.78
CA ARG A 103 -19.42 -31.73 6.89
C ARG A 103 -18.66 -33.01 6.52
N LEU A 104 -17.34 -32.98 6.72
CA LEU A 104 -16.45 -34.11 6.47
C LEU A 104 -16.07 -34.78 7.78
N GLY A 105 -16.49 -36.02 7.95
CA GLY A 105 -16.24 -36.76 9.20
C GLY A 105 -17.26 -36.45 10.31
N ARG A 106 -16.95 -36.90 11.55
CA ARG A 106 -17.85 -36.76 12.70
C ARG A 106 -17.58 -35.47 13.49
N SER A 107 -16.96 -35.52 14.63
CA SER A 107 -16.83 -34.38 15.55
C SER A 107 -15.48 -33.63 15.46
N GLY A 108 -14.54 -34.10 14.70
CA GLY A 108 -13.22 -33.46 14.47
C GLY A 108 -12.95 -33.15 13.00
N GLY A 109 -14.00 -33.05 12.20
CA GLY A 109 -13.94 -32.82 10.77
C GLY A 109 -13.94 -31.34 10.37
N ALA A 110 -14.10 -31.09 9.07
CA ALA A 110 -14.24 -29.75 8.53
C ALA A 110 -15.71 -29.48 8.17
N GLU A 111 -16.19 -28.28 8.48
CA GLU A 111 -17.49 -27.79 8.05
C GLU A 111 -17.33 -26.79 6.92
N MET A 112 -18.17 -26.88 5.91
CA MET A 112 -18.13 -26.04 4.71
C MET A 112 -19.54 -25.66 4.28
N VAL A 113 -19.65 -24.48 3.64
CA VAL A 113 -20.90 -24.03 3.01
C VAL A 113 -20.63 -23.83 1.52
N PHE A 114 -21.44 -24.46 0.68
CA PHE A 114 -21.39 -24.32 -0.77
C PHE A 114 -22.14 -23.06 -1.20
N LEU A 115 -21.46 -22.17 -1.93
CA LEU A 115 -21.99 -20.89 -2.43
C LEU A 115 -22.00 -20.90 -3.95
N ALA A 116 -23.20 -21.05 -4.55
CA ALA A 116 -23.45 -20.84 -5.97
C ALA A 116 -24.41 -19.67 -6.14
N ASP A 117 -24.17 -18.79 -7.11
CA ASP A 117 -25.09 -17.68 -7.41
C ASP A 117 -26.25 -18.20 -8.29
N ASP A 118 -27.36 -18.63 -7.68
CA ASP A 118 -28.61 -18.93 -8.38
C ASP A 118 -29.54 -17.71 -8.43
N LEU A 119 -29.89 -17.29 -9.65
CA LEU A 119 -30.85 -16.22 -9.93
C LEU A 119 -32.34 -16.73 -9.93
N ALA A 120 -32.64 -17.90 -9.40
CA ALA A 120 -33.97 -18.44 -9.40
C ALA A 120 -34.35 -18.94 -8.00
N ASP A 121 -34.74 -18.02 -7.11
CA ASP A 121 -35.76 -18.25 -6.08
C ASP A 121 -35.95 -17.01 -5.18
N SER A 122 -36.48 -15.94 -5.75
CA SER A 122 -36.94 -14.79 -4.98
C SER A 122 -38.47 -14.73 -4.86
N ARG A 123 -39.13 -15.90 -4.65
CA ARG A 123 -40.56 -15.95 -4.25
C ARG A 123 -40.79 -17.18 -3.39
N ALA A 124 -40.68 -17.06 -2.13
CA ALA A 124 -41.37 -17.68 -1.01
C ALA A 124 -40.45 -17.83 0.20
N SER A 125 -40.61 -16.98 1.18
CA SER A 125 -40.77 -17.36 2.59
C SER A 125 -40.67 -16.14 3.47
N HIS A 126 -41.80 -15.58 3.82
CA HIS A 126 -41.92 -14.81 5.06
C HIS A 126 -41.80 -15.76 6.26
N VAL A 127 -41.15 -15.25 7.31
CA VAL A 127 -41.05 -15.75 8.68
C VAL A 127 -39.74 -16.47 9.00
N SER A 128 -38.76 -15.67 9.43
CA SER A 128 -37.85 -15.88 10.56
C SER A 128 -36.79 -14.76 10.52
N GLY A 129 -36.54 -14.09 11.64
CA GLY A 129 -35.71 -12.89 11.76
C GLY A 129 -34.29 -13.02 11.20
N VAL A 130 -34.20 -13.02 9.89
CA VAL A 130 -32.95 -12.93 9.16
C VAL A 130 -32.59 -11.46 9.11
N VAL A 131 -31.51 -11.09 9.79
CA VAL A 131 -30.95 -9.73 9.69
C VAL A 131 -30.53 -9.51 8.24
N ASP A 132 -31.22 -8.59 7.56
CA ASP A 132 -30.97 -8.26 6.15
C ASP A 132 -29.73 -7.36 6.03
N PHE A 133 -28.61 -7.90 5.58
CA PHE A 133 -27.36 -7.16 5.36
C PHE A 133 -27.28 -6.47 3.98
N ARG A 134 -28.29 -6.59 3.13
CA ARG A 134 -28.35 -5.84 1.87
C ARG A 134 -28.17 -4.32 2.05
N PRO A 135 -28.60 -3.69 3.19
CA PRO A 135 -28.30 -2.30 3.47
C PRO A 135 -26.81 -2.01 3.68
N LEU A 136 -26.04 -2.93 4.29
CA LEU A 136 -24.60 -2.76 4.53
C LEU A 136 -23.83 -2.79 3.19
N THR A 137 -24.12 -3.76 2.34
CA THR A 137 -23.47 -3.87 1.00
C THR A 137 -23.85 -2.70 0.09
N ALA A 138 -25.13 -2.27 0.13
CA ALA A 138 -25.60 -1.11 -0.64
C ALA A 138 -24.97 0.20 -0.13
N LEU A 139 -24.79 0.35 1.19
CA LEU A 139 -24.12 1.50 1.80
C LEU A 139 -22.64 1.54 1.43
N LEU A 140 -21.93 0.42 1.50
CA LEU A 140 -20.52 0.34 1.08
C LEU A 140 -20.33 0.75 -0.39
N ASN A 141 -21.26 0.37 -1.25
CA ASN A 141 -21.23 0.78 -2.65
C ASN A 141 -21.54 2.27 -2.85
N ARG A 142 -22.40 2.88 -2.01
CA ARG A 142 -22.68 4.33 -2.01
C ARG A 142 -21.54 5.14 -1.38
N LEU A 143 -20.89 4.62 -0.36
CA LEU A 143 -19.81 5.29 0.37
C LEU A 143 -18.48 5.35 -0.40
N ARG A 144 -18.33 4.55 -1.46
CA ARG A 144 -17.17 4.64 -2.39
C ARG A 144 -17.00 6.03 -3.03
N GLY A 145 -18.03 6.88 -3.00
CA GLY A 145 -18.00 8.27 -3.49
C GLY A 145 -17.81 9.35 -2.43
N LEU A 146 -17.80 9.01 -1.13
CA LEU A 146 -17.66 9.96 -0.03
C LEU A 146 -16.24 9.89 0.57
N GLY A 147 -15.72 11.02 1.03
CA GLY A 147 -14.34 11.12 1.54
C GLY A 147 -14.00 10.10 2.64
N SER A 148 -12.78 9.59 2.58
CA SER A 148 -12.29 8.34 3.18
C SER A 148 -12.41 8.18 4.71
N SER A 149 -12.44 9.26 5.53
CA SER A 149 -12.50 9.11 6.99
C SER A 149 -13.90 8.85 7.53
N ARG A 150 -14.95 9.33 6.84
CA ARG A 150 -16.34 9.10 7.23
C ARG A 150 -16.83 7.68 6.93
N VAL A 151 -16.27 7.05 5.90
CA VAL A 151 -16.68 5.69 5.48
C VAL A 151 -16.49 4.66 6.58
N LEU A 152 -15.33 4.65 7.24
CA LEU A 152 -15.07 3.69 8.33
C LEU A 152 -15.98 3.93 9.54
N GLU A 153 -16.19 5.18 9.95
CA GLU A 153 -17.06 5.52 11.07
C GLU A 153 -18.52 5.12 10.82
N GLU A 154 -19.03 5.37 9.61
CA GLU A 154 -20.39 4.99 9.20
C GLU A 154 -20.57 3.47 9.15
N VAL A 155 -19.55 2.73 8.67
CA VAL A 155 -19.55 1.25 8.72
C VAL A 155 -19.60 0.75 10.15
N LEU A 156 -18.78 1.30 11.05
CA LEU A 156 -18.75 0.90 12.45
C LEU A 156 -20.09 1.18 13.17
N VAL A 157 -20.72 2.34 12.89
CA VAL A 157 -22.05 2.67 13.40
C VAL A 157 -23.08 1.64 12.95
N LEU A 158 -23.12 1.33 11.65
CA LEU A 158 -24.09 0.41 11.10
C LEU A 158 -23.91 -1.02 11.62
N VAL A 159 -22.66 -1.48 11.71
CA VAL A 159 -22.31 -2.79 12.28
C VAL A 159 -22.80 -2.89 13.73
N MET A 160 -22.53 -1.88 14.55
CA MET A 160 -22.96 -1.89 15.97
C MET A 160 -24.48 -1.85 16.11
N ASP A 161 -25.16 -1.00 15.35
CA ASP A 161 -26.63 -0.93 15.40
C ASP A 161 -27.24 -2.27 14.94
N SER A 162 -26.72 -2.88 13.88
CA SER A 162 -27.17 -4.19 13.41
C SER A 162 -26.92 -5.31 14.42
N ALA A 163 -25.75 -5.31 15.09
CA ALA A 163 -25.43 -6.29 16.11
C ALA A 163 -26.36 -6.16 17.35
N ILE A 164 -26.65 -4.93 17.79
CA ILE A 164 -27.56 -4.67 18.89
C ILE A 164 -28.99 -5.09 18.52
N ASP A 165 -29.47 -4.74 17.34
CA ASP A 165 -30.80 -5.08 16.88
C ASP A 165 -30.97 -6.61 16.73
N ALA A 166 -29.98 -7.31 16.17
CA ALA A 166 -30.00 -8.76 15.96
C ALA A 166 -29.96 -9.57 17.26
N THR A 167 -29.22 -9.09 18.26
CA THR A 167 -29.03 -9.81 19.53
C THR A 167 -29.93 -9.35 20.66
N GLY A 168 -30.58 -8.19 20.51
CA GLY A 168 -31.35 -7.56 21.58
C GLY A 168 -30.49 -7.06 22.73
N ALA A 169 -29.17 -6.84 22.52
CA ALA A 169 -28.27 -6.26 23.52
C ALA A 169 -28.72 -4.85 23.91
N GLU A 170 -28.38 -4.41 25.13
CA GLU A 170 -28.63 -3.03 25.55
C GLU A 170 -27.62 -2.06 24.98
N ARG A 171 -26.36 -2.50 24.87
CA ARG A 171 -25.27 -1.69 24.34
C ARG A 171 -24.09 -2.55 23.89
N GLY A 172 -23.17 -1.94 23.17
CA GLY A 172 -21.96 -2.60 22.73
C GLY A 172 -20.89 -1.63 22.24
N PHE A 173 -19.73 -2.17 21.93
CA PHE A 173 -18.62 -1.42 21.33
C PHE A 173 -17.78 -2.27 20.39
N ILE A 174 -17.04 -1.60 19.52
CA ILE A 174 -16.01 -2.20 18.68
C ILE A 174 -14.65 -1.66 19.10
N MET A 175 -13.69 -2.56 19.26
CA MET A 175 -12.26 -2.26 19.32
C MET A 175 -11.57 -2.86 18.11
N LEU A 176 -10.66 -2.11 17.49
CA LEU A 176 -9.85 -2.56 16.35
C LEU A 176 -8.37 -2.56 16.71
N ALA A 177 -7.61 -3.48 16.15
CA ALA A 177 -6.17 -3.53 16.31
C ALA A 177 -5.50 -2.35 15.59
N ASN A 178 -4.57 -1.69 16.27
CA ASN A 178 -3.70 -0.68 15.67
C ASN A 178 -2.49 -1.36 14.98
N ALA A 179 -1.60 -0.56 14.39
CA ALA A 179 -0.40 -1.06 13.71
C ALA A 179 0.58 -1.81 14.64
N LYS A 180 0.48 -1.61 15.97
CA LYS A 180 1.27 -2.34 16.98
C LYS A 180 0.60 -3.64 17.45
N GLY A 181 -0.61 -3.94 16.97
CA GLY A 181 -1.39 -5.10 17.39
C GLY A 181 -2.13 -4.90 18.73
N GLU A 182 -2.27 -3.66 19.21
CA GLU A 182 -3.00 -3.34 20.43
C GLU A 182 -4.43 -2.94 20.09
N LEU A 183 -5.40 -3.34 20.93
CA LEU A 183 -6.80 -2.97 20.76
C LEU A 183 -7.06 -1.51 21.11
N GLU A 184 -7.59 -0.76 20.15
CA GLU A 184 -8.06 0.60 20.33
C GLU A 184 -9.58 0.67 20.26
N PHE A 185 -10.18 1.41 21.19
CA PHE A 185 -11.60 1.70 21.18
C PHE A 185 -11.97 2.59 20.00
N LYS A 186 -12.98 2.18 19.21
CA LYS A 186 -13.40 2.92 18.02
C LYS A 186 -14.79 3.52 18.17
N ILE A 187 -15.77 2.74 18.63
CA ILE A 187 -17.15 3.21 18.77
C ILE A 187 -17.88 2.44 19.87
N ALA A 188 -18.82 3.10 20.55
CA ALA A 188 -19.82 2.48 21.40
C ALA A 188 -21.22 3.00 21.06
N ARG A 189 -22.18 2.08 21.09
CA ARG A 189 -23.59 2.34 20.81
C ARG A 189 -24.48 1.69 21.85
N ALA A 190 -25.66 2.26 22.03
CA ALA A 190 -26.75 1.67 22.81
C ALA A 190 -27.99 1.48 21.95
N ARG A 191 -28.91 0.65 22.45
CA ARG A 191 -30.23 0.45 21.85
C ARG A 191 -30.90 1.79 21.54
N GLY A 192 -31.61 1.87 20.43
CA GLY A 192 -32.20 3.13 19.94
C GLY A 192 -31.22 4.02 19.17
N LYS A 193 -30.12 3.44 18.69
CA LYS A 193 -29.12 4.11 17.82
C LYS A 193 -28.40 5.29 18.50
N VAL A 194 -28.17 5.20 19.81
CA VAL A 194 -27.52 6.23 20.61
C VAL A 194 -26.01 5.99 20.65
N THR A 195 -25.21 6.99 20.26
CA THR A 195 -23.74 6.96 20.42
C THR A 195 -23.38 7.25 21.87
N LEU A 196 -22.54 6.39 22.46
CA LEU A 196 -22.02 6.56 23.82
C LEU A 196 -20.60 7.15 23.75
N SER A 197 -20.27 8.09 24.65
CA SER A 197 -18.90 8.57 24.76
C SER A 197 -18.00 7.49 25.35
N GLY A 198 -16.75 7.33 24.84
CA GLY A 198 -15.82 6.31 25.33
C GLY A 198 -15.53 6.38 26.84
N ARG A 199 -15.67 7.56 27.48
CA ARG A 199 -15.53 7.73 28.93
C ARG A 199 -16.71 7.15 29.73
N SER A 200 -17.90 7.03 29.15
CA SER A 200 -19.06 6.41 29.80
C SER A 200 -19.10 4.89 29.64
N PHE A 201 -18.14 4.30 28.94
CA PHE A 201 -18.04 2.87 28.74
C PHE A 201 -16.93 2.26 29.60
N ALA A 202 -17.03 2.40 30.93
CA ALA A 202 -16.08 1.83 31.89
C ALA A 202 -16.34 0.32 32.05
N THR A 203 -16.01 -0.51 31.05
CA THR A 203 -16.04 -1.96 31.17
C THR A 203 -14.64 -2.52 31.32
N SER A 204 -14.51 -3.74 31.88
CA SER A 204 -13.25 -4.46 31.92
C SER A 204 -12.76 -4.75 30.51
N GLN A 205 -11.53 -4.37 30.18
CA GLN A 205 -10.89 -4.69 28.89
C GLN A 205 -10.40 -6.15 28.82
N LYS A 206 -10.49 -6.90 29.92
CA LYS A 206 -9.97 -8.30 29.98
C LYS A 206 -10.66 -9.22 28.98
N ILE A 207 -12.00 -9.18 28.89
CA ILE A 207 -12.75 -10.04 27.95
C ILE A 207 -12.41 -9.69 26.50
N PRO A 208 -12.43 -8.42 26.04
CA PRO A 208 -11.97 -8.06 24.71
C PRO A 208 -10.54 -8.50 24.40
N GLN A 209 -9.60 -8.32 25.34
CA GLN A 209 -8.21 -8.74 25.16
C GLN A 209 -8.06 -10.26 25.06
N GLU A 210 -8.77 -11.02 25.91
CA GLU A 210 -8.80 -12.49 25.84
C GLU A 210 -9.34 -12.97 24.48
N VAL A 211 -10.46 -12.44 24.02
CA VAL A 211 -11.08 -12.79 22.75
C VAL A 211 -10.17 -12.44 21.58
N PHE A 212 -9.50 -11.31 21.64
CA PHE A 212 -8.56 -10.88 20.60
C PHE A 212 -7.32 -11.80 20.56
N ALA A 213 -6.78 -12.16 21.73
CA ALA A 213 -5.59 -13.01 21.83
C ALA A 213 -5.86 -14.48 21.42
N THR A 214 -7.00 -15.03 21.86
CA THR A 214 -7.37 -16.43 21.58
C THR A 214 -8.06 -16.60 20.22
N GLY A 215 -8.67 -15.53 19.72
CA GLY A 215 -9.54 -15.58 18.56
C GLY A 215 -10.85 -16.34 18.79
N LEU A 216 -11.17 -16.75 20.00
CA LEU A 216 -12.39 -17.49 20.34
C LEU A 216 -13.45 -16.56 20.92
N GLU A 217 -14.72 -16.76 20.56
CA GLU A 217 -15.78 -15.99 21.20
C GLU A 217 -15.90 -16.28 22.69
N ARG A 218 -16.26 -15.29 23.47
CA ARG A 218 -16.47 -15.41 24.90
C ARG A 218 -17.91 -15.03 25.26
N ILE A 219 -18.58 -15.94 25.97
CA ILE A 219 -19.95 -15.78 26.46
C ILE A 219 -19.92 -15.88 27.98
N VAL A 220 -20.48 -14.86 28.64
CA VAL A 220 -20.66 -14.87 30.09
C VAL A 220 -22.15 -14.77 30.38
N ALA A 221 -22.70 -15.86 30.91
CA ALA A 221 -24.13 -15.99 31.17
C ALA A 221 -24.60 -15.15 32.37
N ASP A 222 -23.80 -15.06 33.42
CA ASP A 222 -23.97 -14.12 34.53
C ASP A 222 -22.61 -13.76 35.17
N LEU A 223 -22.25 -12.51 35.11
CA LEU A 223 -20.99 -12.00 35.73
C LEU A 223 -20.99 -12.07 37.26
N ARG A 224 -22.13 -12.36 37.89
CA ARG A 224 -22.23 -12.49 39.36
C ARG A 224 -21.90 -13.90 39.84
N ASP A 225 -21.76 -14.86 38.98
CA ASP A 225 -21.31 -16.20 39.36
C ASP A 225 -19.91 -16.12 39.96
N SER A 226 -19.68 -16.93 41.02
CA SER A 226 -18.51 -16.84 41.91
C SER A 226 -17.15 -16.88 41.18
N ASP A 227 -17.08 -17.55 40.05
CA ASP A 227 -15.87 -17.72 39.24
C ASP A 227 -15.45 -16.46 38.48
N PHE A 228 -16.39 -15.53 38.24
CA PHE A 228 -16.18 -14.32 37.45
C PHE A 228 -16.24 -13.02 38.23
N ALA A 229 -16.97 -12.99 39.36
CA ALA A 229 -17.25 -11.78 40.13
C ALA A 229 -15.97 -11.06 40.60
N GLY A 230 -14.93 -11.82 41.00
CA GLY A 230 -13.64 -11.26 41.47
C GLY A 230 -12.75 -10.70 40.36
N GLN A 231 -12.95 -11.13 39.11
CA GLN A 231 -12.09 -10.74 37.97
C GLN A 231 -12.59 -9.53 37.21
N HIS A 232 -13.91 -9.19 37.31
CA HIS A 232 -14.58 -8.16 36.52
C HIS A 232 -15.33 -7.13 37.35
N LEU A 233 -14.77 -6.74 38.51
CA LEU A 233 -15.40 -5.85 39.49
C LEU A 233 -15.98 -4.55 38.88
N GLY A 234 -15.27 -3.94 37.93
CA GLY A 234 -15.73 -2.72 37.25
C GLY A 234 -16.99 -2.94 36.41
N THR A 235 -17.10 -4.09 35.73
CA THR A 235 -18.26 -4.44 34.91
C THR A 235 -19.46 -4.81 35.77
N VAL A 236 -19.23 -5.54 36.85
CA VAL A 236 -20.26 -5.92 37.81
C VAL A 236 -20.83 -4.68 38.54
N ALA A 237 -19.97 -3.69 38.88
CA ALA A 237 -20.40 -2.44 39.49
C ALA A 237 -21.36 -1.62 38.61
N LEU A 238 -21.33 -1.79 37.31
CA LEU A 238 -22.24 -1.16 36.34
C LEU A 238 -23.58 -1.90 36.21
N GLY A 239 -23.78 -2.99 36.95
CA GLY A 239 -24.98 -3.82 36.89
C GLY A 239 -25.07 -4.74 35.67
N ILE A 240 -23.99 -4.85 34.88
CA ILE A 240 -23.94 -5.73 33.72
C ILE A 240 -23.90 -7.19 34.18
N ARG A 241 -24.72 -8.01 33.59
CA ARG A 241 -24.82 -9.45 33.91
C ARG A 241 -24.42 -10.34 32.77
N HIS A 242 -24.81 -10.01 31.57
CA HIS A 242 -24.66 -10.85 30.38
C HIS A 242 -23.69 -10.18 29.41
N VAL A 243 -22.69 -10.91 28.94
CA VAL A 243 -21.68 -10.43 27.99
C VAL A 243 -21.54 -11.43 26.85
N LEU A 244 -21.45 -10.89 25.64
CA LEU A 244 -21.13 -11.62 24.43
C LEU A 244 -20.04 -10.85 23.69
N CYS A 245 -18.87 -11.46 23.53
CA CYS A 245 -17.74 -10.86 22.82
C CYS A 245 -17.27 -11.82 21.73
N THR A 246 -17.21 -11.32 20.50
CA THR A 246 -16.82 -12.10 19.34
C THR A 246 -15.63 -11.46 18.60
N PRO A 247 -14.67 -12.24 18.08
CA PRO A 247 -13.58 -11.70 17.28
C PRO A 247 -14.09 -11.27 15.90
N LEU A 248 -13.58 -10.14 15.41
CA LEU A 248 -13.76 -9.69 14.03
C LEU A 248 -12.67 -10.31 13.17
N ARG A 249 -13.02 -11.31 12.36
CA ARG A 249 -12.09 -12.04 11.49
C ARG A 249 -12.41 -11.78 10.03
N VAL A 250 -11.40 -11.40 9.25
CA VAL A 250 -11.54 -11.21 7.80
C VAL A 250 -11.57 -12.57 7.11
N VAL A 251 -12.56 -12.80 6.27
CA VAL A 251 -12.59 -13.95 5.37
C VAL A 251 -11.70 -13.63 4.18
N ARG A 252 -10.50 -14.21 4.12
CA ARG A 252 -9.58 -14.02 2.99
C ARG A 252 -9.93 -14.98 1.85
N TYR A 253 -9.96 -14.45 0.63
CA TYR A 253 -9.98 -15.25 -0.58
C TYR A 253 -8.54 -15.69 -0.87
N LEU A 254 -8.26 -16.99 -0.74
CA LEU A 254 -6.94 -17.55 -1.04
C LEU A 254 -6.94 -18.04 -2.48
N GLU A 255 -6.26 -17.32 -3.37
CA GLU A 255 -5.96 -17.81 -4.72
C GLU A 255 -4.80 -18.81 -4.75
N GLN A 256 -3.96 -18.85 -3.73
CA GLN A 256 -2.86 -19.81 -3.60
C GLN A 256 -2.63 -20.21 -2.13
N SER A 257 -2.45 -21.49 -1.93
CA SER A 257 -2.22 -22.16 -0.65
C SER A 257 -0.84 -21.84 -0.08
N SER A 258 -0.75 -20.80 0.76
CA SER A 258 0.33 -20.70 1.73
C SER A 258 -0.23 -20.93 3.14
N ALA A 259 0.20 -22.01 3.77
CA ALA A 259 -0.42 -22.65 4.92
C ALA A 259 -0.20 -21.97 6.28
N GLU A 260 0.24 -20.72 6.38
CA GLU A 260 0.67 -20.13 7.67
C GLU A 260 0.26 -18.68 7.94
N ALA A 261 -0.66 -18.10 7.20
CA ALA A 261 -1.25 -16.85 7.67
C ALA A 261 -2.28 -17.17 8.75
N GLU A 262 -1.84 -17.33 10.00
CA GLU A 262 -2.70 -17.23 11.19
C GLU A 262 -3.59 -16.01 11.02
N GLN A 263 -4.88 -16.23 10.83
CA GLN A 263 -5.87 -15.16 10.68
C GLN A 263 -6.10 -14.51 12.05
N ARG A 264 -5.19 -13.63 12.44
CA ARG A 264 -5.38 -12.81 13.65
C ARG A 264 -6.65 -11.99 13.46
N PRO A 265 -7.50 -11.89 14.49
CA PRO A 265 -8.64 -11.00 14.45
C PRO A 265 -8.18 -9.56 14.16
N ILE A 266 -8.95 -8.81 13.36
CA ILE A 266 -8.70 -7.36 13.15
C ILE A 266 -9.21 -6.53 14.32
N GLY A 267 -9.99 -7.13 15.21
CA GLY A 267 -10.58 -6.49 16.38
C GLY A 267 -11.59 -7.39 17.06
N VAL A 268 -12.41 -6.78 17.91
CA VAL A 268 -13.47 -7.46 18.65
C VAL A 268 -14.75 -6.64 18.64
N LEU A 269 -15.88 -7.33 18.64
CA LEU A 269 -17.21 -6.78 18.84
C LEU A 269 -17.73 -7.28 20.18
N TYR A 270 -18.05 -6.36 21.07
CA TYR A 270 -18.49 -6.61 22.44
C TYR A 270 -19.94 -6.11 22.63
N LEU A 271 -20.77 -6.95 23.21
CA LEU A 271 -22.16 -6.63 23.55
C LEU A 271 -22.42 -6.97 25.00
N ASP A 272 -23.21 -6.15 25.68
CA ASP A 272 -23.64 -6.42 27.05
C ASP A 272 -25.11 -6.08 27.31
N SER A 273 -25.65 -6.67 28.39
CA SER A 273 -27.00 -6.42 28.89
C SER A 273 -27.07 -6.64 30.39
N ARG A 274 -27.95 -5.90 31.05
CA ARG A 274 -28.29 -6.05 32.46
C ARG A 274 -29.38 -7.10 32.69
N GLU A 275 -30.22 -7.30 31.70
CA GLU A 275 -31.33 -8.25 31.73
C GLU A 275 -31.02 -9.49 30.91
N LYS A 276 -31.56 -10.65 31.34
CA LYS A 276 -31.43 -11.93 30.65
C LYS A 276 -32.34 -11.97 29.41
N GLY A 277 -32.13 -11.05 28.47
CA GLY A 277 -32.90 -10.98 27.23
C GLY A 277 -32.49 -12.04 26.20
N GLN A 278 -32.72 -11.73 24.93
CA GLN A 278 -32.42 -12.61 23.78
C GLN A 278 -30.90 -12.80 23.56
N LEU A 279 -30.03 -11.98 24.18
CA LEU A 279 -28.57 -11.99 24.02
C LEU A 279 -27.95 -13.39 24.20
N MET A 280 -28.55 -14.22 25.09
CA MET A 280 -28.04 -15.57 25.40
C MET A 280 -28.67 -16.67 24.51
N SER A 281 -29.54 -16.35 23.58
CA SER A 281 -30.16 -17.35 22.70
C SER A 281 -29.14 -17.89 21.66
N SER A 282 -29.32 -19.14 21.24
CA SER A 282 -28.49 -19.72 20.17
C SER A 282 -28.68 -18.99 18.84
N VAL A 283 -29.90 -18.47 18.60
CA VAL A 283 -30.23 -17.66 17.41
C VAL A 283 -29.44 -16.34 17.42
N ALA A 284 -29.41 -15.63 18.53
CA ALA A 284 -28.65 -14.38 18.66
C ALA A 284 -27.14 -14.61 18.46
N ARG A 285 -26.59 -15.71 18.96
CA ARG A 285 -25.18 -16.07 18.78
C ARG A 285 -24.83 -16.37 17.31
N SER A 286 -25.65 -17.19 16.65
CA SER A 286 -25.45 -17.49 15.24
C SER A 286 -25.53 -16.22 14.38
N ALA A 287 -26.52 -15.37 14.64
CA ALA A 287 -26.67 -14.09 13.96
C ALA A 287 -25.45 -13.17 14.20
N LEU A 288 -24.91 -13.11 15.44
CA LEU A 288 -23.74 -12.31 15.73
C LEU A 288 -22.49 -12.81 15.00
N GLY A 289 -22.29 -14.13 14.89
CA GLY A 289 -21.18 -14.72 14.13
C GLY A 289 -21.21 -14.33 12.65
N GLU A 290 -22.41 -14.33 12.03
CA GLU A 290 -22.60 -13.85 10.65
C GLU A 290 -22.31 -12.34 10.54
N VAL A 291 -22.89 -11.54 11.44
CA VAL A 291 -22.63 -10.08 11.51
C VAL A 291 -21.15 -9.78 11.68
N ALA A 292 -20.47 -10.48 12.57
CA ALA A 292 -19.05 -10.25 12.84
C ALA A 292 -18.16 -10.56 11.63
N GLY A 293 -18.48 -11.61 10.85
CA GLY A 293 -17.76 -11.95 9.63
C GLY A 293 -17.94 -10.89 8.52
N GLU A 294 -19.20 -10.51 8.25
CA GLU A 294 -19.50 -9.45 7.28
C GLU A 294 -18.92 -8.09 7.72
N ALA A 295 -19.03 -7.78 9.01
CA ALA A 295 -18.48 -6.58 9.60
C ALA A 295 -16.96 -6.52 9.46
N ALA A 296 -16.25 -7.61 9.75
CA ALA A 296 -14.79 -7.66 9.61
C ALA A 296 -14.38 -7.39 8.16
N SER A 297 -15.05 -8.01 7.19
CA SER A 297 -14.78 -7.79 5.77
C SER A 297 -15.07 -6.35 5.34
N ALA A 298 -16.16 -5.76 5.83
CA ALA A 298 -16.54 -4.38 5.54
C ALA A 298 -15.55 -3.36 6.15
N ILE A 299 -15.15 -3.58 7.39
CA ILE A 299 -14.19 -2.73 8.12
C ILE A 299 -12.82 -2.77 7.42
N GLU A 300 -12.34 -3.97 7.07
CA GLU A 300 -11.06 -4.12 6.38
C GLU A 300 -11.10 -3.50 4.97
N SER A 301 -12.18 -3.69 4.23
CA SER A 301 -12.36 -3.04 2.92
C SER A 301 -12.36 -1.52 3.03
N ALA A 302 -13.04 -0.95 4.03
CA ALA A 302 -13.05 0.49 4.27
C ALA A 302 -11.65 1.02 4.67
N ARG A 303 -10.91 0.26 5.47
CA ARG A 303 -9.52 0.57 5.84
C ARG A 303 -8.60 0.57 4.63
N LEU A 304 -8.61 -0.50 3.83
CA LEU A 304 -7.78 -0.62 2.63
C LEU A 304 -8.12 0.47 1.60
N TYR A 305 -9.40 0.79 1.43
CA TYR A 305 -9.83 1.88 0.56
C TYR A 305 -9.29 3.23 1.03
N ARG A 306 -9.34 3.50 2.33
CA ARG A 306 -8.76 4.72 2.91
C ARG A 306 -7.26 4.80 2.68
N GLU A 307 -6.52 3.73 2.97
CA GLU A 307 -5.06 3.66 2.77
C GLU A 307 -4.70 3.86 1.28
N ALA A 308 -5.43 3.21 0.36
CA ALA A 308 -5.22 3.36 -1.07
C ALA A 308 -5.50 4.80 -1.56
N THR A 309 -6.57 5.44 -1.06
CA THR A 309 -6.93 6.81 -1.43
C THR A 309 -5.90 7.82 -0.93
N GLU A 310 -5.43 7.65 0.31
CA GLU A 310 -4.38 8.49 0.91
C GLU A 310 -3.06 8.35 0.12
N LYS A 311 -2.66 7.11 -0.19
CA LYS A 311 -1.48 6.83 -0.99
C LYS A 311 -1.58 7.46 -2.39
N ALA A 312 -2.71 7.29 -3.07
CA ALA A 312 -2.93 7.88 -4.40
C ALA A 312 -2.91 9.42 -4.37
N ARG A 313 -3.39 10.03 -3.27
CA ARG A 313 -3.30 11.47 -3.06
C ARG A 313 -1.84 11.93 -2.91
N LEU A 314 -1.08 11.26 -2.03
CA LEU A 314 0.34 11.57 -1.81
C LEU A 314 1.17 11.38 -3.10
N GLU A 315 0.91 10.32 -3.86
CA GLU A 315 1.56 10.08 -5.15
C GLU A 315 1.27 11.21 -6.15
N ARG A 316 0.02 11.70 -6.19
CA ARG A 316 -0.34 12.84 -7.05
C ARG A 316 0.35 14.13 -6.63
N GLU A 317 0.44 14.42 -5.33
CA GLU A 317 1.16 15.59 -4.82
C GLU A 317 2.66 15.52 -5.16
N LEU A 318 3.27 14.33 -5.11
CA LEU A 318 4.66 14.11 -5.52
C LEU A 318 4.87 14.28 -7.03
N LEU A 319 3.92 13.86 -7.87
CA LEU A 319 3.99 14.08 -9.32
C LEU A 319 3.93 15.56 -9.68
N LEU A 320 3.05 16.34 -9.02
CA LEU A 320 3.02 17.79 -9.21
C LEU A 320 4.33 18.46 -8.77
N ALA A 321 4.92 18.03 -7.66
CA ALA A 321 6.24 18.52 -7.24
C ALA A 321 7.34 18.18 -8.26
N ALA A 322 7.29 17.00 -8.88
CA ALA A 322 8.21 16.60 -9.95
C ALA A 322 8.07 17.45 -11.22
N GLU A 323 6.85 17.82 -11.58
CA GLU A 323 6.60 18.74 -12.71
C GLU A 323 7.20 20.13 -12.44
N ILE A 324 7.03 20.65 -11.22
CA ILE A 324 7.64 21.93 -10.81
C ILE A 324 9.17 21.83 -10.84
N GLN A 325 9.75 20.76 -10.29
CA GLN A 325 11.21 20.57 -10.27
C GLN A 325 11.77 20.49 -11.69
N ARG A 326 11.13 19.77 -12.60
CA ARG A 326 11.54 19.71 -14.01
C ARG A 326 11.46 21.08 -14.71
N ALA A 327 10.46 21.89 -14.36
CA ALA A 327 10.32 23.23 -14.91
C ALA A 327 11.40 24.22 -14.40
N LEU A 328 12.12 23.88 -13.33
CA LEU A 328 13.27 24.65 -12.85
C LEU A 328 14.59 24.31 -13.58
N LEU A 329 14.65 23.18 -14.29
CA LEU A 329 15.82 22.83 -15.09
C LEU A 329 15.79 23.60 -16.41
N PRO A 330 16.94 24.02 -16.93
CA PRO A 330 17.03 24.66 -18.24
C PRO A 330 16.77 23.67 -19.38
N ASP A 331 16.67 24.14 -20.61
CA ASP A 331 16.58 23.29 -21.79
C ASP A 331 17.79 22.33 -21.84
N ALA A 332 17.49 21.06 -22.15
CA ALA A 332 18.50 20.01 -22.15
C ALA A 332 19.63 20.22 -23.14
N LEU A 333 19.38 20.95 -24.22
CA LEU A 333 20.33 21.28 -25.29
C LEU A 333 20.44 22.79 -25.41
N GLN A 334 21.67 23.29 -25.40
CA GLN A 334 21.96 24.69 -25.67
C GLN A 334 23.23 24.80 -26.51
N SER A 335 23.24 25.71 -27.48
CA SER A 335 24.40 25.99 -28.33
C SER A 335 24.68 27.48 -28.34
N GLY A 336 25.97 27.83 -28.23
CA GLY A 336 26.48 29.17 -28.33
C GLY A 336 27.51 29.31 -29.47
N ALA A 337 28.12 30.50 -29.59
CA ALA A 337 29.14 30.73 -30.62
C ALA A 337 30.45 29.93 -30.36
N HIS A 338 30.66 29.50 -29.11
CA HIS A 338 31.92 28.87 -28.66
C HIS A 338 31.69 27.61 -27.81
N PHE A 339 30.47 27.11 -27.73
CA PHE A 339 30.13 25.87 -27.01
C PHE A 339 28.88 25.22 -27.55
N ASP A 340 28.81 23.91 -27.37
CA ASP A 340 27.57 23.10 -27.42
C ASP A 340 27.47 22.33 -26.13
N VAL A 341 26.28 22.28 -25.52
CA VAL A 341 26.04 21.57 -24.27
C VAL A 341 24.75 20.74 -24.32
N ALA A 342 24.81 19.55 -23.74
CA ALA A 342 23.66 18.71 -23.46
C ALA A 342 23.68 18.26 -22.00
N ALA A 343 22.52 18.22 -21.34
CA ALA A 343 22.39 17.66 -20.00
C ALA A 343 21.09 16.90 -19.84
N SER A 344 21.11 15.92 -18.95
CA SER A 344 19.94 15.14 -18.57
C SER A 344 19.98 14.86 -17.07
N SER A 345 18.82 14.83 -16.43
CA SER A 345 18.65 14.40 -15.04
C SER A 345 17.49 13.42 -14.95
N ILE A 346 17.78 12.21 -14.48
CA ILE A 346 16.80 11.13 -14.28
C ILE A 346 16.75 10.84 -12.78
N PRO A 347 15.77 11.37 -12.04
CA PRO A 347 15.71 11.16 -10.60
C PRO A 347 15.41 9.70 -10.26
N CYS A 348 16.04 9.12 -9.26
CA CYS A 348 15.81 7.75 -8.79
C CYS A 348 14.40 7.53 -8.18
N ARG A 349 13.69 8.61 -7.86
CA ARG A 349 12.27 8.66 -7.44
C ARG A 349 11.54 9.71 -8.26
N SER A 350 10.31 10.03 -7.88
CA SER A 350 9.54 11.08 -8.57
C SER A 350 10.26 12.43 -8.57
N ILE A 351 11.03 12.75 -7.52
CA ILE A 351 11.82 13.97 -7.32
C ILE A 351 13.20 13.61 -6.77
N GLY A 352 14.23 14.41 -7.15
CA GLY A 352 15.65 14.14 -6.84
C GLY A 352 16.38 15.28 -6.16
N GLY A 353 17.64 15.00 -5.78
CA GLY A 353 18.62 15.98 -5.29
C GLY A 353 19.45 16.60 -6.40
N ASP A 354 19.67 15.85 -7.47
CA ASP A 354 20.50 16.28 -8.60
C ASP A 354 19.88 17.45 -9.35
N PHE A 355 20.70 18.39 -9.76
CA PHE A 355 20.31 19.52 -10.59
C PHE A 355 21.45 19.97 -11.48
N PHE A 356 21.12 20.58 -12.60
CA PHE A 356 22.03 21.34 -13.43
C PHE A 356 21.37 22.67 -13.80
N ASP A 357 22.20 23.65 -14.15
CA ASP A 357 21.72 24.94 -14.62
C ASP A 357 22.72 25.62 -15.54
N TYR A 358 22.24 26.56 -16.38
CA TYR A 358 23.02 27.33 -17.33
C TYR A 358 22.78 28.82 -17.15
N PHE A 359 23.83 29.61 -17.33
CA PHE A 359 23.78 31.04 -17.12
C PHE A 359 24.46 31.78 -18.29
N ASN A 360 23.71 32.67 -18.92
CA ASN A 360 24.29 33.64 -19.84
C ASN A 360 24.88 34.80 -19.00
N LEU A 361 26.18 34.87 -18.93
CA LEU A 361 26.92 35.86 -18.14
C LEU A 361 27.26 37.09 -18.98
N THR A 362 27.85 38.11 -18.33
CA THR A 362 28.38 39.30 -19.00
C THR A 362 29.48 38.93 -20.01
N ASP A 363 29.70 39.80 -20.99
CA ASP A 363 30.78 39.64 -22.00
C ASP A 363 30.74 38.34 -22.81
N GLY A 364 29.52 37.74 -22.94
CA GLY A 364 29.31 36.53 -23.72
C GLY A 364 29.86 35.27 -23.07
N GLN A 365 30.16 35.29 -21.80
CA GLN A 365 30.59 34.10 -21.06
C GLN A 365 29.41 33.17 -20.79
N PHE A 366 29.65 31.87 -20.77
CA PHE A 366 28.71 30.83 -20.46
C PHE A 366 29.00 30.23 -19.09
N GLY A 367 28.06 30.35 -18.15
CA GLY A 367 28.14 29.71 -16.84
C GLY A 367 27.35 28.40 -16.83
N PHE A 368 27.88 27.39 -16.13
CA PHE A 368 27.16 26.12 -15.95
C PHE A 368 27.44 25.53 -14.56
N THR A 369 26.49 24.81 -14.04
CA THR A 369 26.58 24.12 -12.74
C THR A 369 25.92 22.75 -12.79
N LEU A 370 26.52 21.82 -12.06
CA LEU A 370 25.96 20.51 -11.74
C LEU A 370 26.14 20.26 -10.25
N GLY A 371 25.13 19.77 -9.57
CA GLY A 371 25.21 19.48 -8.15
C GLY A 371 24.24 18.41 -7.69
N ASP A 372 24.54 17.82 -6.54
CA ASP A 372 23.69 16.89 -5.83
C ASP A 372 23.47 17.32 -4.38
N VAL A 373 22.21 17.25 -3.95
CA VAL A 373 21.77 17.56 -2.60
C VAL A 373 21.64 16.29 -1.79
N ALA A 374 22.39 16.16 -0.72
CA ALA A 374 22.36 14.98 0.16
C ALA A 374 20.95 14.62 0.62
N GLY A 375 20.55 13.37 0.30
CA GLY A 375 19.25 12.78 0.65
C GLY A 375 18.34 12.60 -0.55
N LYS A 376 17.14 12.05 -0.29
CA LYS A 376 16.19 11.68 -1.36
C LYS A 376 14.80 12.25 -1.05
N GLY A 377 14.03 12.50 -2.11
CA GLY A 377 12.62 12.92 -2.01
C GLY A 377 12.41 14.41 -1.68
N PRO A 378 11.22 14.79 -1.16
CA PRO A 378 10.80 16.19 -1.04
C PRO A 378 11.76 17.14 -0.33
N PRO A 379 12.42 16.75 0.78
CA PRO A 379 13.35 17.65 1.43
C PRO A 379 14.59 17.97 0.59
N ALA A 380 15.12 17.02 -0.20
CA ALA A 380 16.22 17.26 -1.11
C ALA A 380 15.78 18.17 -2.26
N ALA A 381 14.65 17.89 -2.88
CA ALA A 381 14.10 18.69 -3.98
C ALA A 381 13.85 20.16 -3.59
N LEU A 382 13.36 20.43 -2.38
CA LEU A 382 13.19 21.80 -1.88
C LEU A 382 14.51 22.52 -1.71
N LEU A 383 15.54 21.82 -1.23
CA LEU A 383 16.88 22.39 -1.09
C LEU A 383 17.52 22.63 -2.46
N THR A 384 17.33 21.72 -3.41
CA THR A 384 17.74 21.89 -4.82
C THR A 384 17.15 23.18 -5.40
N ALA A 385 15.85 23.40 -5.30
CA ALA A 385 15.20 24.61 -5.79
C ALA A 385 15.75 25.88 -5.12
N MET A 386 16.04 25.82 -3.81
CA MET A 386 16.64 26.95 -3.09
C MET A 386 18.07 27.25 -3.61
N ILE A 387 18.86 26.23 -3.92
CA ILE A 387 20.24 26.38 -4.40
C ILE A 387 20.23 26.92 -5.83
N GLN A 388 19.40 26.39 -6.73
CA GLN A 388 19.25 26.93 -8.08
C GLN A 388 18.85 28.41 -8.03
N GLY A 389 17.89 28.77 -7.16
CA GLY A 389 17.53 30.16 -6.95
C GLY A 389 18.68 31.02 -6.39
N ALA A 390 19.54 30.46 -5.52
CA ALA A 390 20.73 31.15 -5.00
C ALA A 390 21.79 31.37 -6.08
N PHE A 391 22.04 30.37 -6.94
CA PHE A 391 22.92 30.52 -8.10
C PHE A 391 22.38 31.60 -9.04
N ALA A 392 21.14 31.47 -9.50
CA ALA A 392 20.52 32.42 -10.43
C ALA A 392 20.58 33.88 -9.93
N ALA A 393 20.41 34.10 -8.63
CA ALA A 393 20.47 35.43 -8.04
C ALA A 393 21.88 36.02 -7.91
N GLN A 394 22.91 35.18 -7.89
CA GLN A 394 24.25 35.62 -7.51
C GLN A 394 25.30 35.48 -8.60
N VAL A 395 25.09 34.67 -9.62
CA VAL A 395 26.04 34.47 -10.73
C VAL A 395 26.44 35.80 -11.44
N ALA A 396 25.49 36.75 -11.54
CA ALA A 396 25.77 38.04 -12.15
C ALA A 396 26.53 39.03 -11.24
N SER A 397 26.74 38.68 -9.97
CA SER A 397 27.37 39.57 -8.97
C SER A 397 28.85 39.30 -8.73
N THR A 398 29.42 38.27 -9.34
CA THR A 398 30.84 37.89 -9.17
C THR A 398 31.34 37.12 -10.39
N ASP A 399 32.58 37.48 -10.79
CA ASP A 399 33.32 36.79 -11.87
C ASP A 399 34.22 35.66 -11.33
N SER A 400 34.07 35.28 -10.06
CA SER A 400 34.88 34.24 -9.40
C SER A 400 34.01 33.07 -8.96
N PRO A 401 34.17 31.87 -9.54
CA PRO A 401 33.55 30.65 -9.07
C PRO A 401 33.79 30.37 -7.58
N ALA A 402 35.00 30.56 -7.08
CA ALA A 402 35.33 30.37 -5.68
C ALA A 402 34.57 31.33 -4.75
N ALA A 403 34.46 32.61 -5.13
CA ALA A 403 33.70 33.60 -4.37
C ALA A 403 32.21 33.28 -4.35
N LEU A 404 31.64 32.80 -5.47
CA LEU A 404 30.25 32.36 -5.57
C LEU A 404 29.99 31.17 -4.63
N MET A 405 30.83 30.13 -4.65
CA MET A 405 30.73 28.97 -3.75
C MET A 405 30.76 29.39 -2.28
N ALA A 406 31.70 30.28 -1.89
CA ALA A 406 31.77 30.80 -0.54
C ALA A 406 30.52 31.56 -0.12
N HIS A 407 29.89 32.28 -1.04
CA HIS A 407 28.64 33.03 -0.79
C HIS A 407 27.44 32.11 -0.60
N ILE A 408 27.31 31.11 -1.45
CA ILE A 408 26.23 30.10 -1.35
C ILE A 408 26.42 29.30 -0.07
N ASN A 409 27.62 28.86 0.27
CA ASN A 409 27.90 28.16 1.53
C ASN A 409 27.44 28.98 2.75
N ARG A 410 27.82 30.26 2.83
CA ARG A 410 27.37 31.15 3.92
C ARG A 410 25.85 31.28 3.98
N THR A 411 25.18 31.27 2.83
CA THR A 411 23.72 31.34 2.74
C THR A 411 23.06 30.08 3.29
N LEU A 412 23.58 28.90 2.96
CA LEU A 412 23.14 27.61 3.47
C LEU A 412 23.33 27.50 4.99
N ILE A 413 24.53 27.82 5.48
CA ILE A 413 24.84 27.76 6.92
C ILE A 413 23.93 28.69 7.74
N ARG A 414 23.66 29.92 7.27
CA ARG A 414 22.73 30.85 7.95
C ARG A 414 21.30 30.34 8.04
N ARG A 415 20.88 29.52 7.10
CA ARG A 415 19.53 28.90 7.12
C ARG A 415 19.43 27.74 8.10
N ALA A 416 20.54 27.28 8.68
CA ALA A 416 20.63 26.23 9.69
C ALA A 416 19.85 24.95 9.30
N ILE A 417 19.95 24.55 8.03
CA ILE A 417 19.31 23.33 7.52
C ILE A 417 20.12 22.15 8.02
N GLN A 418 19.70 21.59 9.17
CA GLN A 418 20.46 20.54 9.85
C GLN A 418 20.60 19.28 9.00
N SER A 419 21.81 18.71 9.02
CA SER A 419 22.17 17.40 8.44
C SER A 419 22.03 17.27 6.92
N ARG A 420 22.08 18.38 6.17
CA ARG A 420 22.07 18.33 4.70
C ARG A 420 23.19 19.20 4.14
N PHE A 421 23.86 18.64 3.16
CA PHE A 421 24.93 19.29 2.44
C PHE A 421 24.69 19.16 0.93
N VAL A 422 25.47 19.87 0.16
CA VAL A 422 25.39 19.87 -1.30
C VAL A 422 26.80 19.69 -1.85
N THR A 423 26.94 18.78 -2.78
CA THR A 423 28.10 18.72 -3.66
C THR A 423 27.77 19.46 -4.95
N VAL A 424 28.62 20.33 -5.41
CA VAL A 424 28.36 21.12 -6.61
C VAL A 424 29.64 21.57 -7.28
N MET A 425 29.65 21.54 -8.61
CA MET A 425 30.64 22.22 -9.41
C MET A 425 30.03 23.42 -10.13
N TYR A 426 30.80 24.48 -10.33
CA TYR A 426 30.43 25.63 -11.15
C TYR A 426 31.60 26.04 -12.04
N GLY A 427 31.31 26.26 -13.32
CA GLY A 427 32.27 26.68 -14.32
C GLY A 427 31.79 27.88 -15.13
N MET A 428 32.72 28.69 -15.58
CA MET A 428 32.51 29.84 -16.44
C MET A 428 33.44 29.70 -17.66
N LEU A 429 32.86 29.58 -18.84
CA LEU A 429 33.56 29.48 -20.10
C LEU A 429 33.50 30.81 -20.84
N ALA A 430 34.61 31.42 -21.08
CA ALA A 430 34.75 32.65 -21.84
C ALA A 430 34.82 32.37 -23.38
N PRO A 431 34.45 33.35 -24.23
CA PRO A 431 34.53 33.20 -25.68
C PRO A 431 35.94 32.89 -26.24
N ASP A 432 36.99 33.20 -25.50
CA ASP A 432 38.38 32.91 -25.86
C ASP A 432 38.84 31.49 -25.46
N GLY A 433 37.91 30.63 -24.97
CA GLY A 433 38.20 29.27 -24.53
C GLY A 433 38.71 29.14 -23.10
N ARG A 434 38.80 30.23 -22.35
CA ARG A 434 39.17 30.18 -20.93
C ARG A 434 38.02 29.61 -20.09
N LEU A 435 38.26 28.47 -19.45
CA LEU A 435 37.39 27.87 -18.45
C LEU A 435 37.91 28.16 -17.05
N THR A 436 37.16 28.91 -16.23
CA THR A 436 37.42 29.07 -14.80
C THR A 436 36.38 28.28 -14.01
N TYR A 437 36.81 27.45 -13.07
CA TYR A 437 35.90 26.58 -12.33
C TYR A 437 36.27 26.46 -10.84
N SER A 438 35.32 26.03 -10.04
CA SER A 438 35.50 25.61 -8.65
C SER A 438 34.60 24.41 -8.35
N ASN A 439 35.13 23.40 -7.67
CA ASN A 439 34.42 22.17 -7.30
C ASN A 439 34.25 22.08 -5.78
N ALA A 440 33.03 22.11 -5.29
CA ALA A 440 32.71 21.97 -3.87
C ALA A 440 32.33 20.51 -3.53
N GLY A 441 33.29 19.61 -3.65
CA GLY A 441 33.19 18.21 -3.27
C GLY A 441 32.25 17.36 -4.15
N HIS A 442 31.97 17.80 -5.37
CA HIS A 442 31.24 17.03 -6.37
C HIS A 442 32.16 16.07 -7.12
N ASN A 443 31.61 15.04 -7.77
CA ASN A 443 32.37 14.16 -8.64
C ASN A 443 33.18 15.01 -9.63
N PRO A 444 34.52 14.84 -9.69
CA PRO A 444 35.33 15.69 -10.55
C PRO A 444 34.95 15.55 -12.02
N PRO A 445 34.57 16.64 -12.70
CA PRO A 445 34.32 16.56 -14.13
C PRO A 445 35.56 16.10 -14.89
N ILE A 446 35.36 15.42 -15.98
CA ILE A 446 36.40 14.86 -16.83
C ILE A 446 36.52 15.74 -18.09
N LEU A 447 37.70 16.35 -18.25
CA LEU A 447 38.07 17.06 -19.47
C LEU A 447 38.90 16.15 -20.36
N ILE A 448 38.47 15.96 -21.58
CA ILE A 448 39.15 15.17 -22.61
C ILE A 448 39.58 16.11 -23.74
N GLY A 449 40.87 16.39 -23.77
CA GLY A 449 41.52 17.25 -24.74
C GLY A 449 42.58 16.50 -25.57
N ARG A 450 43.36 17.26 -26.37
CA ARG A 450 44.47 16.71 -27.15
C ARG A 450 45.58 16.12 -26.28
N ASP A 451 45.80 16.70 -25.09
CA ASP A 451 46.82 16.29 -24.12
C ASP A 451 46.38 15.10 -23.24
N GLY A 452 45.21 14.52 -23.51
CA GLY A 452 44.68 13.41 -22.75
C GLY A 452 43.51 13.76 -21.85
N VAL A 453 43.38 13.02 -20.77
CA VAL A 453 42.27 13.12 -19.80
C VAL A 453 42.72 13.83 -18.55
N ARG A 454 41.94 14.83 -18.12
CA ARG A 454 42.17 15.58 -16.89
C ARG A 454 40.93 15.62 -16.02
N ARG A 455 41.07 15.43 -14.72
CA ARG A 455 39.97 15.63 -13.74
C ARG A 455 40.03 17.03 -13.15
N LEU A 456 38.88 17.67 -13.01
CA LEU A 456 38.73 19.00 -12.49
C LEU A 456 38.43 18.95 -10.99
N GLU A 457 39.47 18.89 -10.16
CA GLU A 457 39.36 18.67 -8.71
C GLU A 457 39.49 19.97 -7.90
N THR A 458 40.00 21.05 -8.49
CA THR A 458 40.26 22.31 -7.76
C THR A 458 38.97 22.91 -7.22
N GLY A 459 38.95 23.24 -5.91
CA GLY A 459 37.79 23.82 -5.26
C GLY A 459 37.88 23.79 -3.74
N GLY A 460 36.95 23.11 -3.09
CA GLY A 460 36.90 23.07 -1.62
C GLY A 460 35.92 22.03 -1.08
N LEU A 461 35.54 22.17 0.19
CA LEU A 461 34.67 21.27 0.87
C LEU A 461 33.21 21.45 0.41
N ILE A 462 32.38 20.41 0.60
CA ILE A 462 30.94 20.41 0.33
C ILE A 462 30.24 21.62 0.98
N LEU A 463 29.19 22.12 0.32
CA LEU A 463 28.44 23.29 0.79
C LEU A 463 27.48 22.92 1.92
N GLY A 464 27.26 23.84 2.86
CA GLY A 464 26.24 23.76 3.90
C GLY A 464 26.64 23.02 5.17
N LEU A 465 27.88 22.47 5.25
CA LEU A 465 28.36 21.72 6.42
C LEU A 465 29.45 22.47 7.22
N PHE A 466 30.38 23.14 6.56
CA PHE A 466 31.53 23.78 7.18
C PHE A 466 31.45 25.30 7.09
N PRO A 467 31.22 26.03 8.22
CA PRO A 467 31.03 27.48 8.23
C PRO A 467 32.24 28.27 7.72
N HIS A 468 33.44 27.72 7.89
CA HIS A 468 34.71 28.35 7.55
C HIS A 468 35.36 27.70 6.31
N ALA A 469 34.61 26.97 5.51
CA ALA A 469 35.12 26.41 4.26
C ALA A 469 35.60 27.52 3.33
N THR A 470 36.80 27.33 2.78
CA THR A 470 37.40 28.16 1.72
C THR A 470 37.31 27.39 0.41
N TYR A 471 37.22 28.12 -0.68
CA TYR A 471 37.15 27.55 -2.02
C TYR A 471 38.25 28.15 -2.87
N GLU A 472 38.88 27.32 -3.69
CA GLU A 472 39.86 27.69 -4.69
C GLU A 472 39.22 27.57 -6.07
N GLU A 473 39.79 28.28 -7.04
CA GLU A 473 39.38 28.19 -8.44
C GLU A 473 40.61 27.98 -9.33
N GLU A 474 40.41 27.36 -10.45
CA GLU A 474 41.42 27.10 -11.44
C GLU A 474 40.94 27.57 -12.81
N THR A 475 41.88 28.16 -13.58
CA THR A 475 41.61 28.57 -14.96
C THR A 475 42.42 27.72 -15.93
N LEU A 476 41.73 27.17 -16.91
CA LEU A 476 42.25 26.33 -17.98
C LEU A 476 42.00 26.98 -19.33
N GLN A 477 42.84 26.73 -20.29
CA GLN A 477 42.61 27.05 -21.68
C GLN A 477 42.07 25.81 -22.40
N LEU A 478 40.84 25.90 -22.89
CA LEU A 478 40.23 24.86 -23.73
C LEU A 478 40.51 25.17 -25.21
N GLU A 479 40.66 24.13 -26.01
CA GLU A 479 40.81 24.21 -27.46
C GLU A 479 39.55 23.70 -28.16
N ASP A 480 39.37 24.07 -29.42
CA ASP A 480 38.27 23.56 -30.25
C ASP A 480 38.28 22.03 -30.32
N GLY A 481 37.16 21.43 -29.95
CA GLY A 481 36.97 19.97 -29.91
C GLY A 481 37.29 19.31 -28.56
N ASP A 482 37.70 20.09 -27.54
CA ASP A 482 37.77 19.59 -26.18
C ASP A 482 36.37 19.26 -25.65
N THR A 483 36.26 18.19 -24.89
CA THR A 483 34.98 17.69 -24.35
C THR A 483 35.06 17.68 -22.82
N LEU A 484 34.13 18.38 -22.16
CA LEU A 484 33.96 18.34 -20.71
C LEU A 484 32.74 17.53 -20.34
N VAL A 485 32.91 16.51 -19.50
CA VAL A 485 31.84 15.67 -18.98
C VAL A 485 31.72 15.82 -17.48
N ALA A 486 30.60 16.37 -17.02
CA ALA A 486 30.24 16.45 -15.61
C ALA A 486 29.12 15.46 -15.30
N PHE A 487 29.23 14.75 -14.19
CA PHE A 487 28.27 13.68 -13.83
C PHE A 487 28.13 13.59 -12.31
N SER A 488 26.94 13.17 -11.84
CA SER A 488 26.70 12.81 -10.44
C SER A 488 27.02 11.33 -10.18
N ASP A 489 27.08 10.94 -8.91
CA ASP A 489 27.31 9.56 -8.48
C ASP A 489 26.26 8.58 -9.05
N GLY A 490 25.04 9.06 -9.34
CA GLY A 490 24.00 8.26 -9.96
C GLY A 490 24.38 7.62 -11.29
N VAL A 491 25.38 8.18 -12.03
CA VAL A 491 25.91 7.56 -13.26
C VAL A 491 26.85 6.41 -12.91
N THR A 492 27.80 6.63 -12.00
CA THR A 492 28.83 5.64 -11.66
C THR A 492 28.31 4.53 -10.74
N GLU A 493 27.34 4.84 -9.87
CA GLU A 493 26.71 3.88 -8.97
C GLU A 493 25.52 3.14 -9.62
N ALA A 494 25.21 3.40 -10.90
CA ALA A 494 24.15 2.68 -11.61
C ALA A 494 24.45 1.17 -11.63
N LEU A 495 23.47 0.35 -11.18
CA LEU A 495 23.63 -1.09 -11.05
C LEU A 495 23.09 -1.83 -12.28
N ASN A 496 23.83 -2.84 -12.73
CA ASN A 496 23.32 -3.80 -13.71
C ASN A 496 22.40 -4.85 -13.05
N LEU A 497 21.83 -5.76 -13.82
CA LEU A 497 20.97 -6.85 -13.32
C LEU A 497 21.69 -7.83 -12.38
N ALA A 498 23.01 -7.88 -12.41
CA ALA A 498 23.83 -8.71 -11.51
C ALA A 498 24.19 -7.98 -10.20
N GLY A 499 23.93 -6.68 -10.11
CA GLY A 499 24.24 -5.83 -8.95
C GLY A 499 25.64 -5.19 -9.01
N ASP A 500 26.31 -5.22 -10.18
CA ASP A 500 27.60 -4.54 -10.36
C ASP A 500 27.38 -3.06 -10.73
N GLU A 501 28.16 -2.17 -10.16
CA GLU A 501 28.16 -0.74 -10.49
C GLU A 501 28.70 -0.49 -11.90
N PHE A 502 28.22 0.57 -12.57
CA PHE A 502 28.74 1.02 -13.86
C PHE A 502 30.19 1.45 -13.75
N GLY A 503 30.49 2.31 -12.80
CA GLY A 503 31.85 2.78 -12.47
C GLY A 503 32.46 3.74 -13.48
N GLU A 504 33.44 4.53 -13.04
CA GLU A 504 34.21 5.41 -13.93
C GLU A 504 35.05 4.64 -14.96
N GLU A 505 35.40 3.39 -14.67
CA GLU A 505 36.18 2.52 -15.58
C GLU A 505 35.44 2.24 -16.87
N ARG A 506 34.09 2.30 -16.87
CA ARG A 506 33.26 2.15 -18.06
C ARG A 506 32.87 3.50 -18.67
N LEU A 507 32.68 4.52 -17.82
CA LEU A 507 32.33 5.87 -18.27
C LEU A 507 33.44 6.46 -19.17
N LEU A 508 34.70 6.39 -18.73
CA LEU A 508 35.79 7.01 -19.44
C LEU A 508 36.00 6.45 -20.87
N PRO A 509 36.09 5.14 -21.09
CA PRO A 509 36.18 4.59 -22.46
C PRO A 509 34.97 4.94 -23.32
N CYS A 510 33.74 4.99 -22.74
CA CYS A 510 32.55 5.38 -23.48
C CYS A 510 32.64 6.81 -24.01
N VAL A 511 33.11 7.75 -23.19
CA VAL A 511 33.29 9.14 -23.60
C VAL A 511 34.43 9.28 -24.65
N GLU A 512 35.53 8.56 -24.48
CA GLU A 512 36.65 8.58 -25.42
C GLU A 512 36.25 8.03 -26.80
N GLU A 513 35.47 6.93 -26.85
CA GLU A 513 34.98 6.33 -28.11
C GLU A 513 34.08 7.28 -28.90
N HIS A 514 33.33 8.12 -28.18
CA HIS A 514 32.38 9.05 -28.79
C HIS A 514 32.90 10.49 -28.92
N ARG A 515 34.18 10.70 -28.65
CA ARG A 515 34.84 12.01 -28.80
C ARG A 515 34.62 12.60 -30.19
N GLY A 516 34.27 13.89 -30.24
CA GLY A 516 33.99 14.60 -31.49
C GLY A 516 32.60 14.36 -32.06
N ARG A 517 31.73 13.65 -31.35
CA ARG A 517 30.29 13.65 -31.58
C ARG A 517 29.63 14.86 -30.93
N THR A 518 28.41 15.15 -31.32
CA THR A 518 27.62 16.21 -30.67
C THR A 518 27.25 15.79 -29.23
N PRO A 519 27.10 16.75 -28.31
CA PRO A 519 26.84 16.46 -26.89
C PRO A 519 25.60 15.60 -26.64
N ASP A 520 24.54 15.77 -27.42
CA ASP A 520 23.32 14.96 -27.36
C ASP A 520 23.58 13.49 -27.69
N VAL A 521 24.40 13.20 -28.71
CA VAL A 521 24.80 11.83 -29.07
C VAL A 521 25.65 11.19 -27.96
N LEU A 522 26.52 11.97 -27.32
CA LEU A 522 27.33 11.48 -26.21
C LEU A 522 26.46 11.18 -24.98
N LEU A 523 25.45 12.01 -24.71
CA LEU A 523 24.55 11.85 -23.59
C LEU A 523 23.64 10.61 -23.70
N ASP A 524 23.29 10.20 -24.93
CA ASP A 524 22.43 9.06 -25.21
C ASP A 524 23.15 7.70 -25.13
N ARG A 525 24.47 7.68 -24.93
CA ARG A 525 25.31 6.48 -24.92
C ARG A 525 25.74 6.07 -23.51
#